data_3dfdb87bbc152381607a4699ba5dda45
#
_entry.id   3dfdb87bbc152381607a4699ba5dda45
#
_cell.length_a   1.000
_cell.length_b   1.000
_cell.length_c   1.000
_cell.angle_alpha   90.00
_cell.angle_beta   90.00
_cell.angle_gamma   90.00
#
_symmetry.space_group_name_H-M   'P 1'
#
loop_
_entity.id
_entity.type
_entity.pdbx_description
1 polymer ?
#
loop_
_entity_poly.entity_id
_entity_poly.type
_entity_poly.pdbx_seq_one_letter_code
_entity_poly.pdbx_strand_id
1 'polypeptide(L)'
;MTIAFSNFYKDNILDGLKKIITSEFNKMPIYNDYPFINRGGTMFLNIQIVDDIDEEIFTSGALRQISVSIRLYQKLEGVQDFNKNKSIQNRYAERMRSLIEENSNYKVSNTPQWINGSVVDIDYEPDLNEDENNYMACELSCEFMTMQTFTIQA
;
A
#
# COMPACT_ATOMS: atom_id res chain seq x y z
N MET A 1 32.80 -14.00 1.97
CA MET A 1 31.39 -14.36 1.97
C MET A 1 30.56 -13.10 1.68
N THR A 2 29.79 -13.11 0.63
CA THR A 2 28.93 -11.98 0.28
C THR A 2 27.53 -12.25 0.83
N ILE A 3 27.02 -11.34 1.64
CA ILE A 3 25.65 -11.44 2.14
C ILE A 3 24.73 -10.85 1.06
N ALA A 4 23.83 -11.68 0.53
CA ALA A 4 22.79 -11.22 -0.38
C ALA A 4 21.58 -10.75 0.43
N PHE A 5 21.21 -9.48 0.26
CA PHE A 5 20.02 -8.93 0.87
C PHE A 5 18.87 -8.96 -0.14
N SER A 6 17.74 -9.56 0.24
CA SER A 6 16.52 -9.47 -0.53
C SER A 6 15.59 -8.46 0.12
N ASN A 7 14.88 -7.70 -0.69
CA ASN A 7 13.85 -6.80 -0.19
C ASN A 7 12.50 -7.53 -0.24
N PHE A 8 12.18 -8.25 0.82
CA PHE A 8 10.99 -9.07 0.90
C PHE A 8 9.70 -8.26 0.69
N TYR A 9 9.61 -7.08 1.31
CA TYR A 9 8.41 -6.24 1.19
C TYR A 9 8.24 -5.70 -0.22
N LYS A 10 9.32 -5.23 -0.83
CA LYS A 10 9.30 -4.73 -2.19
C LYS A 10 8.88 -5.83 -3.17
N ASP A 11 9.51 -6.98 -3.08
CA ASP A 11 9.32 -8.07 -4.05
C ASP A 11 7.95 -8.74 -3.91
N ASN A 12 7.42 -8.86 -2.69
CA ASN A 12 6.19 -9.60 -2.43
C ASN A 12 4.95 -8.72 -2.28
N ILE A 13 5.10 -7.49 -1.84
CA ILE A 13 3.96 -6.62 -1.55
C ILE A 13 3.96 -5.35 -2.39
N LEU A 14 5.01 -4.53 -2.29
CA LEU A 14 5.00 -3.17 -2.84
C LEU A 14 4.96 -3.15 -4.37
N ASP A 15 5.76 -3.97 -5.03
CA ASP A 15 5.77 -4.04 -6.50
C ASP A 15 4.43 -4.54 -7.05
N GLY A 16 3.83 -5.53 -6.39
CA GLY A 16 2.54 -6.05 -6.77
C GLY A 16 1.42 -5.03 -6.60
N LEU A 17 1.37 -4.33 -5.47
CA LEU A 17 0.40 -3.27 -5.23
C LEU A 17 0.56 -2.14 -6.24
N LYS A 18 1.77 -1.71 -6.48
CA LYS A 18 2.06 -0.66 -7.46
C LYS A 18 1.56 -1.06 -8.84
N LYS A 19 1.80 -2.29 -9.24
CA LYS A 19 1.38 -2.82 -10.55
C LYS A 19 -0.14 -2.85 -10.68
N ILE A 20 -0.84 -3.33 -9.65
CA ILE A 20 -2.30 -3.40 -9.63
C ILE A 20 -2.90 -2.00 -9.71
N ILE A 21 -2.42 -1.08 -8.89
CA ILE A 21 -2.94 0.29 -8.84
C ILE A 21 -2.64 1.02 -10.15
N THR A 22 -1.44 0.89 -10.68
CA THR A 22 -1.03 1.53 -11.93
C THR A 22 -1.83 1.02 -13.14
N SER A 23 -2.31 -0.23 -13.09
CA SER A 23 -3.12 -0.79 -14.18
C SER A 23 -4.42 0.01 -14.42
N GLU A 24 -4.95 0.64 -13.40
CA GLU A 24 -6.16 1.47 -13.50
C GLU A 24 -5.87 2.96 -13.34
N PHE A 25 -5.01 3.32 -12.41
CA PHE A 25 -4.62 4.71 -12.15
C PHE A 25 -3.23 4.97 -12.73
N ASN A 26 -3.10 4.86 -14.05
CA ASN A 26 -1.81 4.85 -14.75
C ASN A 26 -1.01 6.16 -14.66
N LYS A 27 -1.66 7.26 -14.31
CA LYS A 27 -1.01 8.56 -14.17
C LYS A 27 -0.79 8.98 -12.72
N MET A 28 -1.17 8.15 -11.76
CA MET A 28 -1.04 8.49 -10.35
C MET A 28 0.36 8.11 -9.85
N PRO A 29 1.16 9.08 -9.38
CA PRO A 29 2.45 8.77 -8.77
C PRO A 29 2.29 7.96 -7.50
N ILE A 30 3.16 6.97 -7.31
CA ILE A 30 3.18 6.11 -6.13
C ILE A 30 4.57 6.17 -5.52
N TYR A 31 4.62 6.53 -4.23
CA TYR A 31 5.87 6.67 -3.48
C TYR A 31 5.86 5.75 -2.26
N ASN A 32 7.06 5.36 -1.85
CA ASN A 32 7.29 4.56 -0.64
C ASN A 32 8.15 5.31 0.37
N ASP A 33 8.29 6.61 0.20
CA ASP A 33 9.18 7.44 1.01
C ASP A 33 8.66 7.63 2.44
N TYR A 34 9.58 7.66 3.36
CA TYR A 34 9.34 8.06 4.72
C TYR A 34 10.57 8.83 5.21
N PRO A 35 10.43 10.01 5.78
CA PRO A 35 9.19 10.75 6.07
C PRO A 35 8.50 11.31 4.82
N PHE A 36 7.31 11.87 5.01
CA PHE A 36 6.54 12.50 3.93
C PHE A 36 7.38 13.58 3.22
N ILE A 37 7.36 13.53 1.90
CA ILE A 37 8.03 14.54 1.05
C ILE A 37 6.97 15.19 0.16
N ASN A 38 6.89 16.53 0.19
CA ASN A 38 5.99 17.28 -0.68
C ASN A 38 6.48 17.17 -2.12
N ARG A 39 5.70 16.52 -2.98
CA ARG A 39 6.05 16.27 -4.39
C ARG A 39 5.47 17.31 -5.36
N GLY A 40 4.64 18.22 -4.86
CA GLY A 40 4.03 19.25 -5.70
C GLY A 40 2.96 18.78 -6.68
N GLY A 41 2.64 17.51 -6.73
CA GLY A 41 1.58 16.97 -7.58
C GLY A 41 0.20 17.23 -7.00
N THR A 42 -0.84 17.11 -7.86
CA THR A 42 -2.23 17.31 -7.42
C THR A 42 -2.76 16.13 -6.63
N MET A 43 -2.33 14.92 -6.97
CA MET A 43 -2.77 13.69 -6.32
C MET A 43 -1.67 12.64 -6.42
N PHE A 44 -1.38 11.97 -5.32
CA PHE A 44 -0.41 10.88 -5.29
C PHE A 44 -0.68 9.93 -4.13
N LEU A 45 -0.05 8.77 -4.22
CA LEU A 45 -0.13 7.75 -3.16
C LEU A 45 1.21 7.62 -2.44
N ASN A 46 1.13 7.33 -1.16
CA ASN A 46 2.27 6.88 -0.37
C ASN A 46 1.91 5.52 0.24
N ILE A 47 2.71 4.51 -0.05
CA ILE A 47 2.49 3.15 0.42
C ILE A 47 3.62 2.77 1.35
N GLN A 48 3.27 2.35 2.57
CA GLN A 48 4.25 1.97 3.59
C GLN A 48 3.87 0.67 4.28
N ILE A 49 4.89 -0.10 4.63
CA ILE A 49 4.74 -1.25 5.51
C ILE A 49 4.62 -0.72 6.94
N VAL A 50 3.57 -1.15 7.62
CA VAL A 50 3.28 -0.69 8.98
C VAL A 50 3.63 -1.76 10.01
N ASP A 51 3.31 -3.02 9.71
CA ASP A 51 3.50 -4.11 10.66
C ASP A 51 3.71 -5.43 9.91
N ASP A 52 4.34 -6.38 10.57
CA ASP A 52 4.67 -7.68 10.03
C ASP A 52 4.69 -8.70 11.16
N ILE A 53 3.71 -9.60 11.16
CA ILE A 53 3.51 -10.56 12.22
C ILE A 53 3.64 -11.97 11.64
N ASP A 54 4.39 -12.83 12.31
CA ASP A 54 4.45 -14.26 11.98
C ASP A 54 3.17 -14.94 12.50
N GLU A 55 2.25 -15.28 11.60
CA GLU A 55 1.02 -16.01 11.96
C GLU A 55 1.31 -17.46 12.24
N GLU A 56 2.21 -18.07 11.48
CA GLU A 56 2.56 -19.47 11.65
C GLU A 56 4.01 -19.68 11.20
N ILE A 57 4.78 -20.39 12.00
CA ILE A 57 6.18 -20.67 11.73
C ILE A 57 6.35 -22.17 11.51
N PHE A 58 6.97 -22.53 10.39
CA PHE A 58 7.27 -23.92 10.01
C PHE A 58 8.78 -24.12 10.00
N THR A 59 9.19 -25.38 9.90
CA THR A 59 10.61 -25.71 9.71
C THR A 59 11.19 -25.09 8.42
N SER A 60 10.39 -25.02 7.36
CA SER A 60 10.82 -24.59 6.03
C SER A 60 10.44 -23.14 5.71
N GLY A 61 9.74 -22.43 6.60
CA GLY A 61 9.30 -21.08 6.31
C GLY A 61 8.38 -20.52 7.36
N ALA A 62 7.71 -19.42 7.01
CA ALA A 62 6.73 -18.77 7.86
C ALA A 62 5.60 -18.18 7.03
N LEU A 63 4.39 -18.23 7.57
CA LEU A 63 3.26 -17.47 7.05
C LEU A 63 3.22 -16.13 7.78
N ARG A 64 3.38 -15.05 7.05
CA ARG A 64 3.49 -13.70 7.61
C ARG A 64 2.27 -12.88 7.23
N GLN A 65 1.73 -12.16 8.20
CA GLN A 65 0.70 -11.15 7.96
C GLN A 65 1.35 -9.78 7.96
N ILE A 66 1.24 -9.09 6.83
CA ILE A 66 1.85 -7.79 6.62
C ILE A 66 0.77 -6.74 6.53
N SER A 67 0.85 -5.75 7.40
CA SER A 67 -0.05 -4.60 7.40
C SER A 67 0.57 -3.47 6.60
N VAL A 68 -0.21 -2.90 5.70
CA VAL A 68 0.23 -1.86 4.78
C VAL A 68 -0.69 -0.66 4.89
N SER A 69 -0.12 0.52 4.93
CA SER A 69 -0.87 1.78 4.85
C SER A 69 -0.74 2.35 3.44
N ILE A 70 -1.87 2.64 2.83
CA ILE A 70 -1.94 3.35 1.55
C ILE A 70 -2.60 4.69 1.83
N ARG A 71 -1.84 5.78 1.73
CA ARG A 71 -2.38 7.13 1.88
C ARG A 71 -2.53 7.78 0.51
N LEU A 72 -3.75 8.23 0.25
CA LEU A 72 -4.05 9.04 -0.93
C LEU A 72 -4.03 10.51 -0.53
N TYR A 73 -3.12 11.26 -1.12
CA TYR A 73 -2.99 12.69 -0.91
C TYR A 73 -3.55 13.45 -2.10
N GLN A 74 -4.38 14.44 -1.80
CA GLN A 74 -4.94 15.34 -2.81
C GLN A 74 -4.65 16.77 -2.38
N LYS A 75 -4.02 17.55 -3.25
CA LYS A 75 -3.66 18.92 -2.95
C LYS A 75 -4.92 19.80 -2.85
N LEU A 76 -4.97 20.60 -1.80
CA LEU A 76 -6.07 21.55 -1.60
C LEU A 76 -5.80 22.81 -2.44
N GLU A 77 -6.70 23.10 -3.38
CA GLU A 77 -6.63 24.28 -4.26
C GLU A 77 -7.71 25.31 -3.89
N GLY A 78 -7.89 25.53 -2.59
CA GLY A 78 -8.84 26.51 -2.07
C GLY A 78 -10.04 25.88 -1.37
N VAL A 79 -10.69 26.68 -0.53
CA VAL A 79 -11.78 26.23 0.36
C VAL A 79 -13.07 25.93 -0.42
N GLN A 80 -13.27 26.56 -1.58
CA GLN A 80 -14.53 26.51 -2.32
C GLN A 80 -14.83 25.13 -2.92
N ASP A 81 -13.81 24.31 -3.15
CA ASP A 81 -13.95 22.99 -3.79
C ASP A 81 -13.81 21.82 -2.82
N PHE A 82 -13.86 22.06 -1.51
CA PHE A 82 -13.65 21.03 -0.50
C PHE A 82 -14.59 19.83 -0.69
N ASN A 83 -15.89 20.09 -0.84
CA ASN A 83 -16.89 19.02 -0.99
C ASN A 83 -16.69 18.22 -2.27
N LYS A 84 -16.34 18.88 -3.37
CA LYS A 84 -16.03 18.24 -4.64
C LYS A 84 -14.80 17.35 -4.53
N ASN A 85 -13.75 17.88 -3.91
CA ASN A 85 -12.50 17.13 -3.71
C ASN A 85 -12.71 15.94 -2.79
N LYS A 86 -13.53 16.09 -1.75
CA LYS A 86 -13.86 14.99 -0.84
C LYS A 86 -14.61 13.87 -1.57
N SER A 87 -15.56 14.24 -2.43
CA SER A 87 -16.30 13.28 -3.26
C SER A 87 -15.38 12.51 -4.20
N ILE A 88 -14.43 13.20 -4.84
CA ILE A 88 -13.43 12.57 -5.71
C ILE A 88 -12.57 11.61 -4.90
N GLN A 89 -12.07 12.05 -3.75
CA GLN A 89 -11.24 11.21 -2.87
C GLN A 89 -11.98 9.94 -2.45
N ASN A 90 -13.26 10.06 -2.07
CA ASN A 90 -14.07 8.92 -1.67
C ASN A 90 -14.19 7.89 -2.80
N ARG A 91 -14.39 8.35 -4.05
CA ARG A 91 -14.47 7.47 -5.22
C ARG A 91 -13.17 6.73 -5.46
N TYR A 92 -12.04 7.44 -5.37
CA TYR A 92 -10.72 6.82 -5.55
C TYR A 92 -10.44 5.79 -4.46
N ALA A 93 -10.75 6.13 -3.21
CA ALA A 93 -10.55 5.22 -2.08
C ALA A 93 -11.39 3.94 -2.25
N GLU A 94 -12.67 4.07 -2.58
CA GLU A 94 -13.54 2.92 -2.81
C GLU A 94 -13.09 2.08 -3.99
N ARG A 95 -12.60 2.71 -5.06
CA ARG A 95 -12.10 1.97 -6.22
C ARG A 95 -10.80 1.23 -5.89
N MET A 96 -9.90 1.84 -5.13
CA MET A 96 -8.70 1.15 -4.65
C MET A 96 -9.03 -0.04 -3.77
N ARG A 97 -10.01 0.13 -2.88
CA ARG A 97 -10.50 -0.97 -2.06
C ARG A 97 -10.97 -2.14 -2.93
N SER A 98 -11.77 -1.85 -3.94
CA SER A 98 -12.28 -2.87 -4.86
C SER A 98 -11.15 -3.57 -5.61
N LEU A 99 -10.14 -2.82 -6.07
CA LEU A 99 -8.99 -3.40 -6.75
C LEU A 99 -8.21 -4.37 -5.86
N ILE A 100 -7.99 -4.00 -4.60
CA ILE A 100 -7.28 -4.85 -3.65
C ILE A 100 -8.09 -6.09 -3.35
N GLU A 101 -9.39 -5.97 -3.15
CA GLU A 101 -10.27 -7.09 -2.87
C GLU A 101 -10.45 -8.02 -4.07
N GLU A 102 -10.50 -7.48 -5.30
CA GLU A 102 -10.50 -8.27 -6.53
C GLU A 102 -9.20 -9.06 -6.72
N ASN A 103 -8.10 -8.57 -6.17
CA ASN A 103 -6.79 -9.20 -6.20
C ASN A 103 -6.39 -9.75 -4.82
N SER A 104 -7.35 -10.25 -4.07
CA SER A 104 -7.14 -10.82 -2.73
C SER A 104 -6.09 -11.94 -2.72
N ASN A 105 -6.03 -12.72 -3.80
CA ASN A 105 -5.00 -13.72 -4.02
C ASN A 105 -4.25 -13.35 -5.30
N TYR A 106 -3.05 -12.83 -5.14
CA TYR A 106 -2.29 -12.28 -6.25
C TYR A 106 -1.09 -13.15 -6.60
N LYS A 107 -0.95 -13.47 -7.89
CA LYS A 107 0.14 -14.28 -8.41
C LYS A 107 0.84 -13.56 -9.56
N VAL A 108 2.14 -13.74 -9.64
CA VAL A 108 2.94 -13.31 -10.80
C VAL A 108 3.60 -14.56 -11.37
N SER A 109 3.30 -14.88 -12.64
CA SER A 109 3.85 -16.05 -13.33
C SER A 109 3.72 -17.35 -12.51
N ASN A 110 2.53 -17.59 -11.95
CA ASN A 110 2.18 -18.71 -11.07
C ASN A 110 2.88 -18.71 -9.70
N THR A 111 3.64 -17.67 -9.40
CA THR A 111 4.24 -17.52 -8.05
C THR A 111 3.32 -16.65 -7.21
N PRO A 112 2.75 -17.18 -6.10
CA PRO A 112 1.93 -16.39 -5.21
C PRO A 112 2.72 -15.25 -4.59
N GLN A 113 2.19 -14.03 -4.67
CA GLN A 113 2.74 -12.86 -3.99
C GLN A 113 2.12 -12.70 -2.62
N TRP A 114 0.80 -12.75 -2.56
CA TRP A 114 0.05 -12.76 -1.31
C TRP A 114 -1.27 -13.52 -1.46
N ILE A 115 -1.85 -13.86 -0.31
CA ILE A 115 -3.20 -14.41 -0.18
C ILE A 115 -3.98 -13.59 0.84
N ASN A 116 -5.30 -13.67 0.77
CA ASN A 116 -6.20 -12.98 1.70
C ASN A 116 -5.93 -11.47 1.83
N GLY A 117 -5.54 -10.83 0.73
CA GLY A 117 -5.38 -9.38 0.69
C GLY A 117 -6.72 -8.69 0.89
N SER A 118 -6.78 -7.74 1.80
CA SER A 118 -8.00 -7.03 2.12
C SER A 118 -7.72 -5.62 2.64
N VAL A 119 -8.72 -4.75 2.49
CA VAL A 119 -8.74 -3.45 3.15
C VAL A 119 -9.56 -3.60 4.42
N VAL A 120 -8.93 -3.41 5.56
CA VAL A 120 -9.59 -3.61 6.86
C VAL A 120 -10.20 -2.33 7.41
N ASP A 121 -9.72 -1.17 6.97
CA ASP A 121 -10.21 0.12 7.41
C ASP A 121 -9.89 1.21 6.38
N ILE A 122 -10.78 2.19 6.27
CA ILE A 122 -10.52 3.41 5.50
C ILE A 122 -10.78 4.59 6.43
N ASP A 123 -9.74 5.35 6.74
CA ASP A 123 -9.83 6.58 7.51
C ASP A 123 -9.82 7.77 6.55
N TYR A 124 -10.94 8.48 6.47
CA TYR A 124 -11.09 9.64 5.58
C TYR A 124 -10.55 10.93 6.20
N GLU A 125 -10.14 10.89 7.45
CA GLU A 125 -9.58 12.05 8.15
C GLU A 125 -8.39 11.63 9.02
N PRO A 126 -7.31 11.06 8.40
CA PRO A 126 -6.14 10.68 9.18
C PRO A 126 -5.42 11.90 9.74
N ASP A 127 -4.73 11.73 10.85
CA ASP A 127 -3.89 12.78 11.43
C ASP A 127 -2.77 13.14 10.46
N LEU A 128 -2.61 14.43 10.19
CA LEU A 128 -1.59 14.97 9.30
C LEU A 128 -0.58 15.81 10.08
N ASN A 129 0.68 15.67 9.71
CA ASN A 129 1.77 16.51 10.21
C ASN A 129 1.72 17.90 9.56
N GLU A 130 2.47 18.86 10.09
CA GLU A 130 2.52 20.21 9.52
C GLU A 130 2.92 20.22 8.04
N ASP A 131 3.82 19.33 7.65
CA ASP A 131 4.28 19.19 6.25
C ASP A 131 3.19 18.73 5.31
N GLU A 132 2.10 18.16 5.83
CA GLU A 132 0.99 17.60 5.07
C GLU A 132 -0.24 18.51 5.04
N ASN A 133 -0.18 19.71 5.65
CA ASN A 133 -1.33 20.60 5.84
C ASN A 133 -1.98 21.09 4.54
N ASN A 134 -1.25 21.10 3.43
CA ASN A 134 -1.77 21.54 2.14
C ASN A 134 -2.50 20.43 1.37
N TYR A 135 -2.69 19.29 2.01
CA TYR A 135 -3.32 18.12 1.38
C TYR A 135 -4.55 17.67 2.14
N MET A 136 -5.49 17.15 1.39
CA MET A 136 -6.55 16.30 1.90
C MET A 136 -6.08 14.86 1.75
N ALA A 137 -6.19 14.06 2.79
CA ALA A 137 -5.71 12.69 2.75
C ALA A 137 -6.79 11.71 3.19
N CYS A 138 -6.72 10.49 2.67
CA CYS A 138 -7.39 9.33 3.26
C CYS A 138 -6.39 8.18 3.36
N GLU A 139 -6.61 7.30 4.33
CA GLU A 139 -5.72 6.17 4.58
C GLU A 139 -6.47 4.86 4.51
N LEU A 140 -6.00 3.98 3.64
CA LEU A 140 -6.48 2.61 3.57
C LEU A 140 -5.50 1.73 4.35
N SER A 141 -6.02 1.06 5.36
CA SER A 141 -5.25 0.06 6.12
C SER A 141 -5.53 -1.30 5.52
N CYS A 142 -4.49 -1.95 5.04
CA CYS A 142 -4.60 -3.22 4.32
C CYS A 142 -3.80 -4.30 5.03
N GLU A 143 -4.24 -5.55 4.84
CA GLU A 143 -3.53 -6.72 5.35
C GLU A 143 -3.34 -7.72 4.22
N PHE A 144 -2.14 -8.30 4.18
CA PHE A 144 -1.78 -9.33 3.20
C PHE A 144 -1.06 -10.45 3.90
N MET A 145 -1.38 -11.69 3.54
CA MET A 145 -0.65 -12.86 4.03
C MET A 145 0.33 -13.32 2.96
N THR A 146 1.57 -13.55 3.34
CA THR A 146 2.60 -14.01 2.42
C THR A 146 3.39 -15.14 3.05
N MET A 147 3.81 -16.09 2.21
CA MET A 147 4.63 -17.21 2.61
C MET A 147 6.10 -16.89 2.36
N GLN A 148 6.90 -16.94 3.41
CA GLN A 148 8.34 -16.85 3.30
C GLN A 148 8.94 -18.24 3.42
N THR A 149 9.75 -18.63 2.44
CA THR A 149 10.47 -19.89 2.48
C THR A 149 11.88 -19.64 3.01
N PHE A 150 12.27 -20.41 4.03
CA PHE A 150 13.64 -20.34 4.54
C PHE A 150 14.54 -21.20 3.68
N THR A 151 15.61 -20.61 3.18
CA THR A 151 16.65 -21.35 2.47
C THR A 151 17.67 -21.86 3.48
N ILE A 152 17.70 -23.16 3.65
CA ILE A 152 18.70 -23.82 4.51
C ILE A 152 19.93 -24.02 3.63
N GLN A 153 20.99 -23.29 3.92
CA GLN A 153 22.29 -23.53 3.31
C GLN A 153 23.05 -24.54 4.15
N ALA A 154 23.24 -25.66 3.56
CA ALA A 154 24.05 -26.70 4.19
C ALA A 154 25.55 -26.37 4.09
#